data_21e627dd9c9f80a8790e8124745cd58e
#
_entry.id   21e627dd9c9f80a8790e8124745cd58e
#
_cell.length_a   1.000
_cell.length_b   1.000
_cell.length_c   1.000
_cell.angle_alpha   90.00
_cell.angle_beta   90.00
_cell.angle_gamma   90.00
#
_symmetry.space_group_name_H-M   'P 1'
#
loop_
_entity.id
_entity.type
_entity.pdbx_description
1 polymer ?
#
loop_
_entity_poly.entity_id
_entity_poly.type
_entity_poly.pdbx_seq_one_letter_code
_entity_poly.pdbx_strand_id
1 'polypeptide(L)'
;MPEPRFKPCMQDQPMLLPPDIGDLVPEGSMPRVVDMVVRSIDRSTLTALYPGGGAPAHDPQMMLKVVLLAYASGIYSSRAIARATRENVGFLWICGMRPLDHCTVNRFRTERVRPVFEEVFAEVIQLLAGMGLVTLDTYFLDGTKIEANANRFTFVWAKSTRRYKEQLRARVRAHLAAIDEMDDEEEALAPDDPSEIDSEAIAEAARRINERIGRKGVGKRPKDEEGRALRRASRMLEGEWAERMARYEEQERTHAGRGSYSKTDRDATFMRMKEDSLTNQTKPGYNVQAGTEGQFILDVTCHQRPGDTACMVPHLEHAEGTMGHLPSEVVADAGYGSEQNYAWLEERGCDAYVKHNEFFRECRNSRWREDPMRPANWAYDGEADAYACPEGHTLSFRREEATRTDLGYESTTRVYVGEGCPACPLRGRCFRSKDPEAVRVLRVNPTLDAFKRRASEMLHTERGSMLRRRRSVDVETIFGDIKRNWGFRRFLLRGLEKVDHEMRMAAMV
;
A
#
# COMPACT_ATOMS: atom_id res chain seq x y z
N MET A 1 -29.68 55.74 14.03
CA MET A 1 -29.12 54.89 12.98
C MET A 1 -30.25 54.41 12.10
N PRO A 2 -30.16 54.39 10.77
CA PRO A 2 -31.24 53.90 9.93
C PRO A 2 -31.44 52.39 10.22
N GLU A 3 -32.70 51.97 10.31
CA GLU A 3 -33.05 50.57 10.52
C GLU A 3 -32.54 49.69 9.35
N PRO A 4 -31.97 48.49 9.62
CA PRO A 4 -31.51 47.61 8.58
C PRO A 4 -32.69 47.11 7.74
N ARG A 5 -32.56 47.21 6.40
CA ARG A 5 -33.55 46.69 5.46
C ARG A 5 -33.12 45.32 4.98
N PHE A 6 -33.98 44.31 5.14
CA PHE A 6 -33.73 42.94 4.65
C PHE A 6 -34.48 42.73 3.34
N LYS A 7 -33.88 41.86 2.48
CA LYS A 7 -34.60 41.37 1.31
C LYS A 7 -35.74 40.45 1.76
N PRO A 8 -36.94 40.54 1.11
CA PRO A 8 -38.04 39.66 1.47
C PRO A 8 -37.65 38.22 1.28
N CYS A 9 -37.94 37.35 2.26
CA CYS A 9 -37.79 35.90 2.20
C CYS A 9 -39.21 35.30 2.20
N MET A 10 -39.65 34.79 1.07
CA MET A 10 -40.98 34.19 0.92
C MET A 10 -40.84 32.67 0.83
N GLN A 11 -40.55 32.03 1.97
CA GLN A 11 -40.31 30.61 2.06
C GLN A 11 -41.50 29.75 1.63
N ASP A 12 -42.70 30.24 1.90
CA ASP A 12 -43.95 29.53 1.59
C ASP A 12 -44.63 30.04 0.29
N GLN A 13 -43.87 30.72 -0.57
CA GLN A 13 -44.41 31.18 -1.84
C GLN A 13 -44.71 29.99 -2.75
N PRO A 14 -45.97 29.80 -3.20
CA PRO A 14 -46.30 28.78 -4.17
C PRO A 14 -45.61 29.10 -5.50
N MET A 15 -44.84 28.12 -6.01
CA MET A 15 -44.21 28.20 -7.33
C MET A 15 -44.92 27.23 -8.27
N LEU A 16 -45.13 27.65 -9.51
CA LEU A 16 -45.39 26.71 -10.59
C LEU A 16 -44.10 25.97 -10.85
N LEU A 17 -44.10 24.63 -10.68
CA LEU A 17 -42.94 23.79 -11.05
C LEU A 17 -42.68 23.99 -12.53
N PRO A 18 -41.40 24.17 -12.97
CA PRO A 18 -41.07 24.18 -14.38
C PRO A 18 -41.47 22.84 -15.00
N PRO A 19 -41.85 22.78 -16.29
CA PRO A 19 -42.20 21.56 -17.00
C PRO A 19 -41.09 20.53 -16.99
N ASP A 20 -39.82 21.01 -16.93
CA ASP A 20 -38.61 20.18 -16.79
C ASP A 20 -37.86 20.59 -15.54
N ILE A 21 -37.61 19.60 -14.65
CA ILE A 21 -36.77 19.83 -13.45
C ILE A 21 -35.33 20.21 -13.82
N GLY A 22 -34.87 19.89 -15.03
CA GLY A 22 -33.60 20.32 -15.58
C GLY A 22 -33.43 21.83 -15.59
N ASP A 23 -34.51 22.61 -15.73
CA ASP A 23 -34.46 24.09 -15.69
C ASP A 23 -33.99 24.64 -14.34
N LEU A 24 -34.12 23.83 -13.28
CA LEU A 24 -33.63 24.15 -11.94
C LEU A 24 -32.14 23.79 -11.72
N VAL A 25 -31.52 23.06 -12.65
CA VAL A 25 -30.12 22.64 -12.58
C VAL A 25 -29.28 23.55 -13.48
N PRO A 26 -28.43 24.42 -12.92
CA PRO A 26 -27.67 25.40 -13.70
C PRO A 26 -26.77 24.73 -14.74
N GLU A 27 -26.61 25.39 -15.89
CA GLU A 27 -25.60 25.00 -16.88
C GLU A 27 -24.18 25.08 -16.27
N GLY A 28 -23.30 24.13 -16.65
CA GLY A 28 -21.95 24.04 -16.10
C GLY A 28 -21.85 23.55 -14.64
N SER A 29 -22.99 23.22 -14.00
CA SER A 29 -22.98 22.63 -12.66
C SER A 29 -22.52 21.17 -12.65
N MET A 30 -22.00 20.70 -11.50
CA MET A 30 -21.50 19.33 -11.35
C MET A 30 -22.49 18.23 -11.81
N PRO A 31 -23.81 18.29 -11.52
CA PRO A 31 -24.77 17.33 -12.05
C PRO A 31 -24.77 17.26 -13.59
N ARG A 32 -24.61 18.39 -14.29
CA ARG A 32 -24.53 18.45 -15.75
C ARG A 32 -23.25 17.84 -16.28
N VAL A 33 -22.11 18.10 -15.64
CA VAL A 33 -20.82 17.53 -15.99
C VAL A 33 -20.85 15.99 -15.85
N VAL A 34 -21.34 15.51 -14.71
CA VAL A 34 -21.47 14.06 -14.46
C VAL A 34 -22.43 13.41 -15.47
N ASP A 35 -23.55 14.07 -15.81
CA ASP A 35 -24.47 13.57 -16.82
C ASP A 35 -23.80 13.46 -18.19
N MET A 36 -23.06 14.49 -18.61
CA MET A 36 -22.34 14.51 -19.88
C MET A 36 -21.29 13.38 -19.94
N VAL A 37 -20.43 13.27 -18.92
CA VAL A 37 -19.36 12.25 -18.88
C VAL A 37 -19.95 10.84 -18.91
N VAL A 38 -20.96 10.55 -18.09
CA VAL A 38 -21.53 9.18 -18.07
C VAL A 38 -22.32 8.85 -19.34
N ARG A 39 -22.88 9.83 -20.03
CA ARG A 39 -23.51 9.59 -21.35
C ARG A 39 -22.51 9.24 -22.45
N SER A 40 -21.26 9.64 -22.33
CA SER A 40 -20.21 9.28 -23.30
C SER A 40 -19.65 7.87 -23.10
N ILE A 41 -19.89 7.25 -21.94
CA ILE A 41 -19.50 5.86 -21.65
C ILE A 41 -20.39 4.90 -22.44
N ASP A 42 -19.79 3.83 -23.00
CA ASP A 42 -20.55 2.82 -23.71
C ASP A 42 -21.59 2.17 -22.77
N ARG A 43 -22.85 2.32 -23.14
CA ARG A 43 -23.96 1.76 -22.38
C ARG A 43 -23.90 0.23 -22.31
N SER A 44 -23.32 -0.44 -23.28
CA SER A 44 -23.23 -1.91 -23.33
C SER A 44 -22.41 -2.46 -22.17
N THR A 45 -21.30 -1.80 -21.80
CA THR A 45 -20.47 -2.14 -20.65
C THR A 45 -21.27 -2.20 -19.34
N LEU A 46 -22.15 -1.22 -19.12
CA LEU A 46 -22.99 -1.16 -17.93
C LEU A 46 -24.19 -2.10 -17.98
N THR A 47 -24.81 -2.29 -19.15
CA THR A 47 -26.00 -3.16 -19.29
C THR A 47 -25.65 -4.64 -19.26
N ALA A 48 -24.44 -5.03 -19.65
CA ALA A 48 -23.94 -6.41 -19.57
C ALA A 48 -23.98 -6.99 -18.14
N LEU A 49 -24.00 -6.13 -17.12
CA LEU A 49 -24.13 -6.52 -15.70
C LEU A 49 -25.51 -7.07 -15.32
N TYR A 50 -26.50 -6.97 -16.21
CA TYR A 50 -27.87 -7.34 -15.93
C TYR A 50 -28.31 -8.46 -16.87
N PRO A 51 -28.44 -9.70 -16.38
CA PRO A 51 -28.77 -10.86 -17.23
C PRO A 51 -30.23 -10.86 -17.76
N GLY A 52 -31.03 -9.88 -17.34
CA GLY A 52 -32.46 -9.82 -17.66
C GLY A 52 -33.31 -10.71 -16.74
N GLY A 53 -34.65 -10.56 -16.88
CA GLY A 53 -35.62 -11.28 -16.02
C GLY A 53 -35.81 -10.67 -14.64
N GLY A 54 -36.85 -11.08 -13.91
CA GLY A 54 -37.17 -10.58 -12.59
C GLY A 54 -37.79 -9.18 -12.55
N ALA A 55 -37.76 -8.53 -11.39
CA ALA A 55 -38.25 -7.16 -11.22
C ALA A 55 -37.38 -6.17 -11.99
N PRO A 56 -37.95 -5.09 -12.60
CA PRO A 56 -37.18 -4.08 -13.30
C PRO A 56 -36.13 -3.45 -12.44
N ALA A 57 -34.86 -3.48 -12.89
CA ALA A 57 -33.73 -2.81 -12.21
C ALA A 57 -33.74 -1.30 -12.54
N HIS A 58 -33.05 -0.52 -11.68
CA HIS A 58 -32.75 0.86 -12.02
C HIS A 58 -31.75 0.91 -13.18
N ASP A 59 -31.87 1.93 -14.04
CA ASP A 59 -30.94 2.16 -15.13
C ASP A 59 -29.50 2.29 -14.62
N PRO A 60 -28.53 1.50 -15.13
CA PRO A 60 -27.17 1.51 -14.60
C PRO A 60 -26.41 2.82 -14.87
N GLN A 61 -26.69 3.51 -15.98
CA GLN A 61 -26.09 4.82 -16.22
C GLN A 61 -26.61 5.84 -15.20
N MET A 62 -27.92 5.83 -14.92
CA MET A 62 -28.48 6.70 -13.87
C MET A 62 -27.85 6.38 -12.50
N MET A 63 -27.70 5.11 -12.15
CA MET A 63 -27.06 4.69 -10.89
C MET A 63 -25.61 5.17 -10.80
N LEU A 64 -24.84 5.06 -11.89
CA LEU A 64 -23.46 5.54 -11.96
C LEU A 64 -23.40 7.06 -11.79
N LYS A 65 -24.26 7.81 -12.48
CA LYS A 65 -24.37 9.29 -12.31
C LYS A 65 -24.62 9.69 -10.85
N VAL A 66 -25.56 9.01 -10.18
CA VAL A 66 -25.88 9.28 -8.78
C VAL A 66 -24.66 9.04 -7.87
N VAL A 67 -23.94 7.94 -8.08
CA VAL A 67 -22.75 7.61 -7.27
C VAL A 67 -21.63 8.62 -7.52
N LEU A 68 -21.31 8.93 -8.78
CA LEU A 68 -20.26 9.90 -9.11
C LEU A 68 -20.60 11.30 -8.62
N LEU A 69 -21.83 11.77 -8.81
CA LEU A 69 -22.25 13.06 -8.26
C LEU A 69 -22.13 13.11 -6.72
N ALA A 70 -22.42 11.99 -6.05
CA ALA A 70 -22.29 11.91 -4.61
C ALA A 70 -20.83 12.06 -4.17
N TYR A 71 -19.90 11.36 -4.84
CA TYR A 71 -18.46 11.47 -4.56
C TYR A 71 -17.94 12.89 -4.84
N ALA A 72 -18.30 13.47 -5.97
CA ALA A 72 -17.98 14.87 -6.31
C ALA A 72 -18.52 15.89 -5.30
N SER A 73 -19.61 15.52 -4.59
CA SER A 73 -20.22 16.37 -3.53
C SER A 73 -19.72 16.03 -2.13
N GLY A 74 -18.71 15.15 -1.97
CA GLY A 74 -18.22 14.68 -0.67
C GLY A 74 -19.20 13.80 0.11
N ILE A 75 -20.16 13.15 -0.58
CA ILE A 75 -21.19 12.29 0.01
C ILE A 75 -20.85 10.82 -0.25
N TYR A 76 -20.30 10.11 0.74
CA TYR A 76 -19.79 8.76 0.54
C TYR A 76 -20.66 7.63 1.10
N SER A 77 -21.47 7.90 2.13
CA SER A 77 -22.29 6.85 2.73
C SER A 77 -23.56 6.59 1.93
N SER A 78 -23.91 5.31 1.69
CA SER A 78 -25.10 4.93 0.92
C SER A 78 -26.40 5.53 1.48
N ARG A 79 -26.49 5.70 2.82
CA ARG A 79 -27.65 6.37 3.46
C ARG A 79 -27.69 7.86 3.15
N ALA A 80 -26.55 8.54 3.14
CA ALA A 80 -26.50 9.96 2.79
C ALA A 80 -26.79 10.16 1.28
N ILE A 81 -26.27 9.28 0.41
CA ILE A 81 -26.58 9.29 -1.02
C ILE A 81 -28.09 9.10 -1.25
N ALA A 82 -28.71 8.11 -0.61
CA ALA A 82 -30.15 7.87 -0.72
C ALA A 82 -30.98 9.08 -0.21
N ARG A 83 -30.50 9.79 0.82
CA ARG A 83 -31.12 11.03 1.29
C ARG A 83 -30.99 12.14 0.25
N ALA A 84 -29.80 12.32 -0.33
CA ALA A 84 -29.57 13.33 -1.36
C ALA A 84 -30.49 13.17 -2.57
N THR A 85 -30.86 11.93 -2.95
CA THR A 85 -31.83 11.67 -4.03
C THR A 85 -33.27 12.13 -3.69
N ARG A 86 -33.54 12.57 -2.45
CA ARG A 86 -34.85 13.12 -2.01
C ARG A 86 -34.82 14.61 -1.76
N GLU A 87 -33.65 15.16 -1.41
CA GLU A 87 -33.52 16.50 -0.84
C GLU A 87 -32.77 17.46 -1.76
N ASN A 88 -31.98 16.96 -2.72
CA ASN A 88 -31.13 17.79 -3.58
C ASN A 88 -31.62 17.76 -5.02
N VAL A 89 -31.85 18.95 -5.61
CA VAL A 89 -32.38 19.12 -6.95
C VAL A 89 -31.53 18.44 -8.02
N GLY A 90 -30.20 18.52 -7.95
CA GLY A 90 -29.30 17.86 -8.91
C GLY A 90 -29.43 16.33 -8.88
N PHE A 91 -29.56 15.75 -7.68
CA PHE A 91 -29.82 14.31 -7.55
C PHE A 91 -31.23 13.91 -7.99
N LEU A 92 -32.24 14.73 -7.67
CA LEU A 92 -33.62 14.53 -8.12
C LEU A 92 -33.71 14.54 -9.64
N TRP A 93 -33.01 15.46 -10.30
CA TRP A 93 -32.92 15.53 -11.75
C TRP A 93 -32.28 14.27 -12.34
N ILE A 94 -31.10 13.85 -11.84
CA ILE A 94 -30.40 12.65 -12.34
C ILE A 94 -31.24 11.38 -12.17
N CYS A 95 -31.91 11.21 -11.03
CA CYS A 95 -32.72 10.02 -10.77
C CYS A 95 -34.15 10.10 -11.32
N GLY A 96 -34.49 11.13 -12.11
CA GLY A 96 -35.79 11.31 -12.71
C GLY A 96 -36.94 11.34 -11.70
N MET A 97 -36.75 12.05 -10.58
CA MET A 97 -37.70 12.16 -9.46
C MET A 97 -38.04 10.81 -8.78
N ARG A 98 -37.21 9.79 -8.96
CA ARG A 98 -37.39 8.47 -8.34
C ARG A 98 -36.31 8.25 -7.27
N PRO A 99 -36.57 8.55 -5.99
CA PRO A 99 -35.59 8.38 -4.94
C PRO A 99 -35.10 6.95 -4.79
N LEU A 100 -33.82 6.80 -4.53
CA LEU A 100 -33.16 5.50 -4.37
C LEU A 100 -33.18 5.05 -2.90
N ASP A 101 -33.21 3.73 -2.72
CA ASP A 101 -32.96 3.11 -1.41
C ASP A 101 -31.44 2.92 -1.20
N HIS A 102 -31.02 3.03 0.06
CA HIS A 102 -29.61 2.89 0.42
C HIS A 102 -29.01 1.51 0.18
N CYS A 103 -29.81 0.43 0.27
CA CYS A 103 -29.38 -0.93 -0.06
C CYS A 103 -29.11 -1.06 -1.55
N THR A 104 -29.97 -0.47 -2.41
CA THR A 104 -29.79 -0.42 -3.86
C THR A 104 -28.52 0.32 -4.24
N VAL A 105 -28.29 1.51 -3.67
CA VAL A 105 -27.05 2.27 -3.87
C VAL A 105 -25.83 1.46 -3.43
N ASN A 106 -25.89 0.84 -2.24
CA ASN A 106 -24.78 0.05 -1.74
C ASN A 106 -24.46 -1.14 -2.65
N ARG A 107 -25.49 -1.92 -3.04
CA ARG A 107 -25.31 -3.09 -3.91
C ARG A 107 -24.75 -2.69 -5.27
N PHE A 108 -25.24 -1.61 -5.87
CA PHE A 108 -24.72 -1.11 -7.13
C PHE A 108 -23.23 -0.77 -7.00
N ARG A 109 -22.86 0.03 -6.01
CA ARG A 109 -21.50 0.49 -5.79
C ARG A 109 -20.51 -0.64 -5.47
N THR A 110 -20.89 -1.61 -4.62
CA THR A 110 -19.95 -2.61 -4.09
C THR A 110 -19.91 -3.91 -4.91
N GLU A 111 -20.96 -4.22 -5.66
CA GLU A 111 -21.11 -5.50 -6.34
C GLU A 111 -21.31 -5.35 -7.84
N ARG A 112 -22.23 -4.46 -8.27
CA ARG A 112 -22.64 -4.40 -9.68
C ARG A 112 -21.60 -3.70 -10.56
N VAL A 113 -21.26 -2.44 -10.28
CA VAL A 113 -20.37 -1.66 -11.15
C VAL A 113 -18.90 -2.05 -10.98
N ARG A 114 -18.51 -2.66 -9.85
CA ARG A 114 -17.12 -3.00 -9.57
C ARG A 114 -16.43 -3.84 -10.67
N PRO A 115 -17.02 -4.90 -11.23
CA PRO A 115 -16.35 -5.72 -12.25
C PRO A 115 -15.99 -5.00 -13.55
N VAL A 116 -16.70 -3.92 -13.88
CA VAL A 116 -16.50 -3.15 -15.12
C VAL A 116 -15.95 -1.75 -14.86
N PHE A 117 -15.68 -1.40 -13.61
CA PHE A 117 -15.31 0.00 -13.27
C PHE A 117 -13.94 0.40 -13.83
N GLU A 118 -13.03 -0.53 -13.99
CA GLU A 118 -11.73 -0.29 -14.65
C GLU A 118 -11.92 0.11 -16.11
N GLU A 119 -12.80 -0.59 -16.82
CA GLU A 119 -13.16 -0.28 -18.21
C GLU A 119 -13.84 1.10 -18.30
N VAL A 120 -14.80 1.37 -17.41
CA VAL A 120 -15.47 2.68 -17.30
C VAL A 120 -14.46 3.80 -16.99
N PHE A 121 -13.50 3.56 -16.12
CA PHE A 121 -12.46 4.53 -15.80
C PHE A 121 -11.55 4.80 -17.01
N ALA A 122 -11.12 3.74 -17.71
CA ALA A 122 -10.30 3.85 -18.91
C ALA A 122 -11.04 4.63 -20.03
N GLU A 123 -12.34 4.39 -20.24
CA GLU A 123 -13.14 5.17 -21.21
C GLU A 123 -13.16 6.67 -20.88
N VAL A 124 -13.25 7.04 -19.59
CA VAL A 124 -13.18 8.45 -19.17
C VAL A 124 -11.80 9.04 -19.44
N ILE A 125 -10.72 8.30 -19.19
CA ILE A 125 -9.36 8.78 -19.51
C ILE A 125 -9.20 9.00 -21.02
N GLN A 126 -9.70 8.09 -21.86
CA GLN A 126 -9.70 8.26 -23.31
C GLN A 126 -10.56 9.45 -23.76
N LEU A 127 -11.67 9.72 -23.10
CA LEU A 127 -12.49 10.90 -23.35
C LEU A 127 -11.69 12.18 -23.05
N LEU A 128 -11.00 12.27 -21.92
CA LEU A 128 -10.16 13.41 -21.56
C LEU A 128 -9.03 13.62 -22.58
N ALA A 129 -8.38 12.55 -23.02
CA ALA A 129 -7.36 12.59 -24.07
C ALA A 129 -7.95 13.07 -25.39
N GLY A 130 -9.11 12.56 -25.80
CA GLY A 130 -9.83 12.98 -27.00
C GLY A 130 -10.28 14.45 -26.98
N MET A 131 -10.52 15.01 -25.79
CA MET A 131 -10.79 16.44 -25.59
C MET A 131 -9.51 17.30 -25.55
N GLY A 132 -8.33 16.72 -25.58
CA GLY A 132 -7.04 17.41 -25.47
C GLY A 132 -6.75 17.97 -24.08
N LEU A 133 -7.40 17.46 -23.04
CA LEU A 133 -7.19 17.89 -21.65
C LEU A 133 -5.98 17.22 -21.02
N VAL A 134 -5.62 16.02 -21.49
CA VAL A 134 -4.42 15.27 -21.13
C VAL A 134 -3.75 14.72 -22.39
N THR A 135 -2.43 14.52 -22.34
CA THR A 135 -1.64 13.96 -23.45
C THR A 135 -1.28 12.50 -23.26
N LEU A 136 -1.32 12.02 -22.02
CA LEU A 136 -0.89 10.71 -21.52
C LEU A 136 0.63 10.45 -21.68
N ASP A 137 1.41 11.49 -21.99
CA ASP A 137 2.86 11.41 -22.20
C ASP A 137 3.67 11.67 -20.94
N THR A 138 3.20 12.60 -20.08
CA THR A 138 3.90 12.99 -18.85
C THR A 138 3.10 12.54 -17.64
N TYR A 139 3.68 11.67 -16.83
CA TYR A 139 3.02 11.04 -15.68
C TYR A 139 3.63 11.48 -14.36
N PHE A 140 2.90 12.24 -13.56
CA PHE A 140 3.32 12.66 -12.24
C PHE A 140 2.83 11.65 -11.20
N LEU A 141 3.76 10.91 -10.59
CA LEU A 141 3.46 9.88 -9.61
C LEU A 141 3.74 10.37 -8.18
N ASP A 142 2.80 10.18 -7.29
CA ASP A 142 2.98 10.35 -5.85
C ASP A 142 2.09 9.40 -5.05
N GLY A 143 2.47 9.19 -3.78
CA GLY A 143 1.76 8.34 -2.85
C GLY A 143 1.17 9.10 -1.65
N THR A 144 0.02 8.64 -1.21
CA THR A 144 -0.58 9.12 0.04
C THR A 144 -1.17 7.98 0.84
N LYS A 145 -1.22 8.12 2.16
CA LYS A 145 -1.80 7.12 3.06
C LYS A 145 -3.20 7.53 3.47
N ILE A 146 -4.16 6.61 3.30
CA ILE A 146 -5.56 6.80 3.70
C ILE A 146 -5.91 5.75 4.76
N GLU A 147 -6.61 6.18 5.82
CA GLU A 147 -6.99 5.32 6.95
C GLU A 147 -8.00 4.26 6.50
N ALA A 148 -7.80 3.01 6.91
CA ALA A 148 -8.73 1.92 6.66
C ALA A 148 -9.96 1.99 7.59
N ASN A 149 -11.05 1.37 7.17
CA ASN A 149 -12.21 1.15 8.03
C ASN A 149 -11.94 0.04 9.06
N ALA A 150 -10.99 0.27 9.92
CA ALA A 150 -10.51 -0.71 10.88
C ALA A 150 -10.32 -0.11 12.28
N ASN A 151 -10.36 -0.97 13.29
CA ASN A 151 -10.06 -0.55 14.65
C ASN A 151 -8.54 -0.45 14.84
N ARG A 152 -8.04 0.72 15.22
CA ARG A 152 -6.62 1.00 15.43
C ARG A 152 -5.97 0.19 16.57
N PHE A 153 -6.74 -0.42 17.45
CA PHE A 153 -6.21 -1.19 18.58
C PHE A 153 -6.21 -2.71 18.35
N THR A 154 -6.67 -3.18 17.18
CA THR A 154 -6.72 -4.60 16.82
C THR A 154 -5.59 -4.99 15.86
N PHE A 155 -4.36 -4.76 16.27
CA PHE A 155 -3.17 -5.07 15.48
C PHE A 155 -2.65 -6.48 15.72
N VAL A 156 -2.04 -7.05 14.68
CA VAL A 156 -1.22 -8.27 14.72
C VAL A 156 0.12 -7.94 14.08
N TRP A 157 1.22 -8.09 14.84
CA TRP A 157 2.57 -7.80 14.40
C TRP A 157 3.29 -9.08 13.99
N ALA A 158 3.83 -9.14 12.77
CA ALA A 158 4.58 -10.30 12.26
C ALA A 158 5.73 -10.73 13.18
N LYS A 159 6.48 -9.73 13.69
CA LYS A 159 7.59 -9.95 14.63
C LYS A 159 7.14 -10.63 15.93
N SER A 160 5.96 -10.25 16.44
CA SER A 160 5.40 -10.85 17.66
C SER A 160 4.87 -12.26 17.37
N THR A 161 4.17 -12.46 16.25
CA THR A 161 3.68 -13.77 15.83
C THR A 161 4.83 -14.77 15.70
N ARG A 162 5.90 -14.40 14.97
CA ARG A 162 7.10 -15.23 14.80
C ARG A 162 7.72 -15.60 16.15
N ARG A 163 7.96 -14.60 17.01
CA ARG A 163 8.52 -14.83 18.35
C ARG A 163 7.68 -15.78 19.20
N TYR A 164 6.35 -15.62 19.20
CA TYR A 164 5.47 -16.49 20.00
C TYR A 164 5.35 -17.89 19.38
N LYS A 165 5.41 -18.03 18.07
CA LYS A 165 5.46 -19.31 17.37
C LYS A 165 6.73 -20.08 17.73
N GLU A 166 7.89 -19.43 17.68
CA GLU A 166 9.18 -20.02 18.07
C GLU A 166 9.20 -20.44 19.55
N GLN A 167 8.65 -19.60 20.45
CA GLN A 167 8.51 -19.97 21.87
C GLN A 167 7.59 -21.16 22.07
N LEU A 168 6.51 -21.28 21.30
CA LEU A 168 5.61 -22.42 21.38
C LEU A 168 6.31 -23.69 20.86
N ARG A 169 7.00 -23.63 19.74
CA ARG A 169 7.81 -24.73 19.20
C ARG A 169 8.80 -25.26 20.24
N ALA A 170 9.58 -24.37 20.85
CA ALA A 170 10.53 -24.73 21.88
C ALA A 170 9.86 -25.43 23.08
N ARG A 171 8.67 -24.95 23.51
CA ARG A 171 7.92 -25.58 24.62
C ARG A 171 7.39 -26.95 24.26
N VAL A 172 6.82 -27.11 23.06
CA VAL A 172 6.32 -28.40 22.56
C VAL A 172 7.47 -29.39 22.50
N ARG A 173 8.61 -29.02 21.88
CA ARG A 173 9.78 -29.89 21.80
C ARG A 173 10.27 -30.33 23.16
N ALA A 174 10.48 -29.38 24.09
CA ALA A 174 10.95 -29.71 25.44
C ALA A 174 9.99 -30.64 26.18
N HIS A 175 8.71 -30.51 25.95
CA HIS A 175 7.71 -31.35 26.58
C HIS A 175 7.67 -32.74 25.98
N LEU A 176 7.80 -32.90 24.67
CA LEU A 176 7.89 -34.18 23.98
C LEU A 176 9.18 -34.92 24.34
N ALA A 177 10.32 -34.21 24.36
CA ALA A 177 11.61 -34.78 24.76
C ALA A 177 11.58 -35.30 26.21
N ALA A 178 10.94 -34.58 27.13
CA ALA A 178 10.79 -35.03 28.51
C ALA A 178 9.90 -36.30 28.65
N ILE A 179 9.02 -36.56 27.70
CA ILE A 179 8.26 -37.80 27.63
C ILE A 179 9.12 -38.92 27.06
N ASP A 180 9.87 -38.64 26.01
CA ASP A 180 10.79 -39.63 25.38
C ASP A 180 11.88 -40.09 26.38
N GLU A 181 12.36 -39.18 27.26
CA GLU A 181 13.30 -39.55 28.33
C GLU A 181 12.71 -40.47 29.42
N MET A 182 11.36 -40.45 29.61
CA MET A 182 10.66 -41.29 30.58
C MET A 182 10.12 -42.61 30.00
N ASP A 183 10.20 -42.76 28.69
CA ASP A 183 9.60 -43.89 27.97
C ASP A 183 10.67 -44.59 27.12
N ASP A 184 10.80 -45.92 27.29
CA ASP A 184 11.75 -46.77 26.52
C ASP A 184 11.22 -47.14 25.10
N GLU A 185 10.26 -46.38 24.55
CA GLU A 185 9.79 -46.63 23.18
C GLU A 185 10.83 -46.23 22.14
N GLU A 186 11.07 -47.09 21.14
CA GLU A 186 12.09 -46.85 20.09
C GLU A 186 11.81 -45.63 19.24
N GLU A 187 10.55 -45.20 19.14
CA GLU A 187 10.14 -44.08 18.27
C GLU A 187 9.96 -42.79 19.03
N ALA A 188 10.86 -41.84 18.91
CA ALA A 188 10.82 -40.56 19.54
C ALA A 188 9.59 -39.72 19.11
N LEU A 189 9.02 -38.97 20.03
CA LEU A 189 7.92 -38.03 19.79
C LEU A 189 8.44 -36.63 19.41
N ALA A 190 9.60 -36.26 19.98
CA ALA A 190 10.20 -34.96 19.71
C ALA A 190 10.94 -34.96 18.37
N PRO A 191 10.62 -34.06 17.43
CA PRO A 191 11.39 -33.94 16.20
C PRO A 191 12.78 -33.36 16.46
N ASP A 192 13.75 -33.73 15.62
CA ASP A 192 15.12 -33.25 15.72
C ASP A 192 15.22 -31.75 15.43
N ASP A 193 14.52 -31.26 14.40
CA ASP A 193 14.42 -29.85 14.07
C ASP A 193 13.16 -29.21 14.64
N PRO A 194 13.27 -28.20 15.53
CA PRO A 194 12.11 -27.46 16.03
C PRO A 194 11.29 -26.79 14.91
N SER A 195 11.85 -26.54 13.74
CA SER A 195 11.12 -25.91 12.63
C SER A 195 10.02 -26.81 12.04
N GLU A 196 10.12 -28.12 12.22
CA GLU A 196 9.13 -29.12 11.78
C GLU A 196 7.88 -29.15 12.66
N ILE A 197 7.91 -28.50 13.83
CA ILE A 197 6.76 -28.43 14.73
C ILE A 197 5.75 -27.39 14.20
N ASP A 198 4.79 -27.87 13.46
CA ASP A 198 3.59 -27.13 13.02
C ASP A 198 2.32 -27.66 13.72
N SER A 199 1.16 -27.16 13.31
CA SER A 199 -0.12 -27.57 13.91
C SER A 199 -0.45 -29.04 13.61
N GLU A 200 -0.04 -29.57 12.47
CA GLU A 200 -0.27 -30.95 12.06
C GLU A 200 0.68 -31.90 12.82
N ALA A 201 1.95 -31.55 12.97
CA ALA A 201 2.91 -32.30 13.78
C ALA A 201 2.49 -32.38 15.25
N ILE A 202 1.93 -31.30 15.82
CA ILE A 202 1.38 -31.29 17.17
C ILE A 202 0.17 -32.24 17.29
N ALA A 203 -0.73 -32.24 16.30
CA ALA A 203 -1.88 -33.13 16.28
C ALA A 203 -1.46 -34.60 16.13
N GLU A 204 -0.44 -34.87 15.33
CA GLU A 204 0.15 -36.23 15.18
C GLU A 204 0.78 -36.70 16.49
N ALA A 205 1.61 -35.87 17.13
CA ALA A 205 2.19 -36.19 18.44
C ALA A 205 1.10 -36.47 19.50
N ALA A 206 0.02 -35.72 19.47
CA ALA A 206 -1.13 -35.96 20.34
C ALA A 206 -1.78 -37.34 20.09
N ARG A 207 -1.96 -37.73 18.82
CA ARG A 207 -2.49 -39.06 18.47
C ARG A 207 -1.57 -40.16 18.98
N ARG A 208 -0.26 -40.06 18.72
CA ARG A 208 0.74 -41.06 19.18
C ARG A 208 0.75 -41.20 20.71
N ILE A 209 0.67 -40.08 21.43
CA ILE A 209 0.56 -40.10 22.91
C ILE A 209 -0.74 -40.81 23.38
N ASN A 210 -1.86 -40.59 22.69
CA ASN A 210 -3.12 -41.25 23.05
C ASN A 210 -3.07 -42.76 22.74
N GLU A 211 -2.41 -43.16 21.69
CA GLU A 211 -2.14 -44.57 21.37
C GLU A 211 -1.26 -45.22 22.46
N ARG A 212 -0.19 -44.53 22.91
CA ARG A 212 0.63 -44.99 24.06
C ARG A 212 -0.19 -45.11 25.33
N ILE A 213 -1.05 -44.11 25.64
CA ILE A 213 -1.99 -44.16 26.77
C ILE A 213 -2.89 -45.37 26.68
N GLY A 214 -3.42 -45.68 25.48
CA GLY A 214 -4.27 -46.88 25.25
C GLY A 214 -3.50 -48.16 25.41
N ARG A 215 -2.33 -48.31 24.84
CA ARG A 215 -1.45 -49.50 24.94
C ARG A 215 -1.04 -49.78 26.40
N LYS A 216 -0.64 -48.76 27.14
CA LYS A 216 -0.22 -48.85 28.55
C LYS A 216 -1.40 -48.94 29.54
N GLY A 217 -2.63 -48.85 29.08
CA GLY A 217 -3.82 -48.93 29.94
C GLY A 217 -3.91 -47.78 30.96
N VAL A 218 -3.34 -46.62 30.66
CA VAL A 218 -3.27 -45.46 31.57
C VAL A 218 -4.68 -44.94 31.88
N GLY A 219 -5.14 -45.08 33.09
CA GLY A 219 -6.47 -44.65 33.54
C GLY A 219 -6.63 -43.10 33.53
N LYS A 220 -7.87 -42.63 33.76
CA LYS A 220 -8.18 -41.18 33.81
C LYS A 220 -7.45 -40.42 34.96
N ARG A 221 -7.08 -41.12 36.03
CA ARG A 221 -6.33 -40.58 37.18
C ARG A 221 -5.18 -41.50 37.53
N PRO A 222 -4.09 -41.49 36.74
CA PRO A 222 -2.94 -42.36 36.96
C PRO A 222 -2.23 -42.00 38.26
N LYS A 223 -1.72 -43.02 38.96
CA LYS A 223 -0.97 -42.88 40.20
C LYS A 223 0.54 -42.70 39.96
N ASP A 224 1.02 -43.29 38.88
CA ASP A 224 2.42 -43.21 38.40
C ASP A 224 2.76 -41.87 37.73
N GLU A 225 4.03 -41.52 37.71
CA GLU A 225 4.50 -40.24 37.17
C GLU A 225 4.41 -40.20 35.65
N GLU A 226 4.75 -41.30 35.01
CA GLU A 226 4.70 -41.44 33.53
C GLU A 226 3.24 -41.29 33.03
N GLY A 227 2.28 -42.00 33.59
CA GLY A 227 0.88 -41.90 33.18
C GLY A 227 0.31 -40.49 33.39
N ARG A 228 0.76 -39.77 34.46
CA ARG A 228 0.39 -38.38 34.69
C ARG A 228 0.98 -37.46 33.62
N ALA A 229 2.23 -37.70 33.24
CA ALA A 229 2.93 -36.94 32.19
C ALA A 229 2.24 -37.13 30.81
N LEU A 230 1.96 -38.37 30.41
CA LEU A 230 1.24 -38.69 29.17
C LEU A 230 -0.15 -38.03 29.10
N ARG A 231 -0.93 -38.13 30.19
CA ARG A 231 -2.27 -37.48 30.23
C ARG A 231 -2.22 -35.96 30.20
N ARG A 232 -1.22 -35.38 30.84
CA ARG A 232 -0.99 -33.92 30.79
C ARG A 232 -0.60 -33.46 29.38
N ALA A 233 0.30 -34.19 28.72
CA ALA A 233 0.74 -33.91 27.37
C ALA A 233 -0.41 -34.02 26.37
N SER A 234 -1.17 -35.12 26.37
CA SER A 234 -2.35 -35.28 25.52
C SER A 234 -3.28 -34.04 25.62
N ARG A 235 -3.62 -33.63 26.83
CA ARG A 235 -4.51 -32.50 27.06
C ARG A 235 -3.94 -31.17 26.53
N MET A 236 -2.63 -30.94 26.71
CA MET A 236 -1.99 -29.70 26.26
C MET A 236 -1.86 -29.67 24.73
N LEU A 237 -1.48 -30.77 24.10
CA LEU A 237 -1.30 -30.89 22.67
C LEU A 237 -2.64 -30.80 21.92
N GLU A 238 -3.67 -31.56 22.34
CA GLU A 238 -5.00 -31.58 21.70
C GLU A 238 -5.77 -30.27 21.88
N GLY A 239 -5.64 -29.63 23.04
CA GLY A 239 -6.39 -28.43 23.36
C GLY A 239 -5.65 -27.15 22.96
N GLU A 240 -4.75 -26.69 23.83
CA GLU A 240 -4.21 -25.34 23.76
C GLU A 240 -3.16 -25.15 22.64
N TRP A 241 -2.27 -26.15 22.46
CA TRP A 241 -1.07 -25.93 21.65
C TRP A 241 -1.32 -26.09 20.15
N ALA A 242 -2.11 -27.08 19.74
CA ALA A 242 -2.49 -27.27 18.35
C ALA A 242 -3.28 -26.06 17.82
N GLU A 243 -4.29 -25.61 18.57
CA GLU A 243 -5.08 -24.43 18.19
C GLU A 243 -4.23 -23.14 18.13
N ARG A 244 -3.29 -22.98 19.07
CA ARG A 244 -2.39 -21.81 19.08
C ARG A 244 -1.43 -21.83 17.92
N MET A 245 -0.89 -23.00 17.55
CA MET A 245 0.01 -23.14 16.43
C MET A 245 -0.73 -22.84 15.11
N ALA A 246 -1.88 -23.44 14.88
CA ALA A 246 -2.74 -23.18 13.73
C ALA A 246 -3.08 -21.68 13.59
N ARG A 247 -3.36 -21.02 14.72
CA ARG A 247 -3.60 -19.57 14.72
C ARG A 247 -2.35 -18.75 14.32
N TYR A 248 -1.16 -19.14 14.76
CA TYR A 248 0.07 -18.45 14.36
C TYR A 248 0.37 -18.67 12.88
N GLU A 249 0.12 -19.86 12.35
CA GLU A 249 0.26 -20.19 10.93
C GLU A 249 -0.71 -19.38 10.06
N GLU A 250 -1.97 -19.26 10.49
CA GLU A 250 -2.94 -18.42 9.81
C GLU A 250 -2.56 -16.93 9.87
N GLN A 251 -1.98 -16.46 10.98
CA GLN A 251 -1.45 -15.10 11.08
C GLN A 251 -0.29 -14.89 10.14
N GLU A 252 0.64 -15.84 10.01
CA GLU A 252 1.77 -15.75 9.07
C GLU A 252 1.28 -15.72 7.62
N ARG A 253 0.34 -16.56 7.24
CA ARG A 253 -0.30 -16.53 5.92
C ARG A 253 -0.97 -15.17 5.66
N THR A 254 -1.70 -14.63 6.63
CA THR A 254 -2.35 -13.33 6.53
C THR A 254 -1.34 -12.19 6.41
N HIS A 255 -0.18 -12.28 7.06
CA HIS A 255 0.87 -11.27 6.90
C HIS A 255 1.39 -11.16 5.47
N ALA A 256 1.57 -12.26 4.76
CA ALA A 256 2.03 -12.27 3.37
C ALA A 256 3.23 -11.33 3.13
N GLY A 257 4.25 -11.39 3.98
CA GLY A 257 5.44 -10.51 3.95
C GLY A 257 5.26 -9.12 4.58
N ARG A 258 4.06 -8.72 5.00
CA ARG A 258 3.80 -7.45 5.67
C ARG A 258 4.23 -7.48 7.13
N GLY A 259 4.64 -6.32 7.66
CA GLY A 259 5.04 -6.19 9.07
C GLY A 259 3.87 -6.28 10.08
N SER A 260 2.64 -6.01 9.63
CA SER A 260 1.45 -5.99 10.48
C SER A 260 0.16 -6.05 9.66
N TYR A 261 -0.95 -6.41 10.31
CA TYR A 261 -2.30 -6.24 9.79
C TYR A 261 -3.30 -5.94 10.90
N SER A 262 -4.51 -5.47 10.55
CA SER A 262 -5.62 -5.28 11.51
C SER A 262 -6.56 -6.48 11.52
N LYS A 263 -7.03 -6.92 12.70
CA LYS A 263 -8.02 -8.01 12.81
C LYS A 263 -9.37 -7.66 12.19
N THR A 264 -9.71 -6.36 12.10
CA THR A 264 -11.01 -5.90 11.59
C THR A 264 -10.97 -5.64 10.08
N ASP A 265 -9.78 -5.45 9.50
CA ASP A 265 -9.53 -5.41 8.07
C ASP A 265 -8.16 -6.06 7.82
N ARG A 266 -8.16 -7.34 7.42
CA ARG A 266 -6.95 -8.14 7.30
C ARG A 266 -6.01 -7.67 6.21
N ASP A 267 -6.50 -6.87 5.26
CA ASP A 267 -5.70 -6.30 4.18
C ASP A 267 -5.04 -4.98 4.57
N ALA A 268 -5.58 -4.27 5.56
CA ALA A 268 -5.01 -3.02 6.04
C ALA A 268 -3.71 -3.25 6.83
N THR A 269 -2.67 -2.50 6.49
CA THR A 269 -1.37 -2.52 7.17
C THR A 269 -1.23 -1.31 8.09
N PHE A 270 -0.62 -1.49 9.26
CA PHE A 270 -0.34 -0.37 10.15
C PHE A 270 0.80 0.49 9.58
N MET A 271 0.49 1.74 9.30
CA MET A 271 1.41 2.70 8.72
C MET A 271 1.29 4.07 9.39
N ARG A 272 2.35 4.86 9.30
CA ARG A 272 2.38 6.21 9.85
C ARG A 272 1.68 7.15 8.87
N MET A 273 0.63 7.85 9.33
CA MET A 273 -0.05 8.86 8.55
C MET A 273 0.71 10.21 8.63
N LYS A 274 0.66 11.02 7.56
CA LYS A 274 1.30 12.36 7.56
C LYS A 274 0.71 13.26 8.65
N GLU A 275 -0.59 13.16 8.88
CA GLU A 275 -1.33 13.95 9.85
C GLU A 275 -0.92 13.65 11.30
N ASP A 276 -0.44 12.44 11.57
CA ASP A 276 0.00 11.98 12.89
C ASP A 276 1.53 12.09 13.09
N SER A 277 2.20 12.89 12.29
CA SER A 277 3.68 13.00 12.31
C SER A 277 4.24 13.42 13.68
N LEU A 278 3.51 14.21 14.45
CA LEU A 278 3.90 14.67 15.79
C LEU A 278 3.75 13.59 16.87
N THR A 279 2.77 12.70 16.73
CA THR A 279 2.46 11.67 17.74
C THR A 279 3.16 10.34 17.50
N ASN A 280 3.80 10.14 16.35
CA ASN A 280 4.38 8.88 15.90
C ASN A 280 3.40 7.68 15.91
N GLN A 281 2.10 7.92 15.97
CA GLN A 281 1.10 6.86 15.98
C GLN A 281 0.99 6.23 14.59
N THR A 282 0.86 4.90 14.60
CA THR A 282 0.51 4.14 13.41
C THR A 282 -0.98 3.82 13.42
N LYS A 283 -1.61 3.88 12.25
CA LYS A 283 -3.00 3.51 12.03
C LYS A 283 -3.10 2.47 10.93
N PRO A 284 -4.13 1.59 10.96
CA PRO A 284 -4.39 0.72 9.83
C PRO A 284 -4.79 1.57 8.63
N GLY A 285 -4.17 1.30 7.49
CA GLY A 285 -4.39 2.07 6.27
C GLY A 285 -3.87 1.37 5.04
N TYR A 286 -4.06 2.06 3.93
CA TYR A 286 -3.55 1.70 2.62
C TYR A 286 -2.69 2.81 2.07
N ASN A 287 -1.66 2.45 1.34
CA ASN A 287 -0.83 3.37 0.59
C ASN A 287 -1.44 3.51 -0.82
N VAL A 288 -1.97 4.68 -1.10
CA VAL A 288 -2.62 5.00 -2.37
C VAL A 288 -1.61 5.68 -3.27
N GLN A 289 -1.37 5.11 -4.43
CA GLN A 289 -0.57 5.70 -5.50
C GLN A 289 -1.51 6.36 -6.49
N ALA A 290 -1.18 7.56 -6.93
CA ALA A 290 -1.93 8.27 -7.96
C ALA A 290 -0.97 8.82 -9.02
N GLY A 291 -1.30 8.58 -10.25
CA GLY A 291 -0.66 9.18 -11.41
C GLY A 291 -1.53 10.25 -12.01
N THR A 292 -0.93 11.38 -12.35
CA THR A 292 -1.69 12.57 -12.77
C THR A 292 -1.03 13.29 -13.93
N GLU A 293 -1.83 14.01 -14.70
CA GLU A 293 -1.39 14.99 -15.67
C GLU A 293 -2.35 16.18 -15.70
N GLY A 294 -1.84 17.40 -15.60
CA GLY A 294 -2.68 18.61 -15.62
C GLY A 294 -3.74 18.65 -14.51
N GLN A 295 -3.46 18.04 -13.37
CA GLN A 295 -4.38 17.86 -12.23
C GLN A 295 -5.53 16.87 -12.48
N PHE A 296 -5.54 16.14 -13.60
CA PHE A 296 -6.42 14.99 -13.79
C PHE A 296 -5.75 13.72 -13.26
N ILE A 297 -6.50 12.88 -12.58
CA ILE A 297 -6.00 11.57 -12.14
C ILE A 297 -6.14 10.60 -13.31
N LEU A 298 -5.02 10.10 -13.81
CA LEU A 298 -4.98 9.15 -14.93
C LEU A 298 -5.12 7.71 -14.46
N ASP A 299 -4.60 7.41 -13.26
CA ASP A 299 -4.76 6.10 -12.62
C ASP A 299 -4.54 6.18 -11.11
N VAL A 300 -5.09 5.22 -10.39
CA VAL A 300 -4.94 5.10 -8.94
C VAL A 300 -4.93 3.64 -8.52
N THR A 301 -4.01 3.29 -7.62
CA THR A 301 -3.90 1.94 -7.06
C THR A 301 -3.69 1.97 -5.54
N CYS A 302 -4.23 0.99 -4.84
CA CYS A 302 -4.09 0.85 -3.40
C CYS A 302 -3.11 -0.28 -3.05
N HIS A 303 -2.17 0.01 -2.17
CA HIS A 303 -1.13 -0.94 -1.76
C HIS A 303 -1.13 -1.18 -0.24
N GLN A 304 -0.78 -2.39 0.14
CA GLN A 304 -0.66 -2.80 1.54
C GLN A 304 0.70 -2.45 2.15
N ARG A 305 1.63 -1.89 1.37
CA ARG A 305 3.00 -1.56 1.78
C ARG A 305 3.10 -0.12 2.25
N PRO A 306 3.73 0.16 3.41
CA PRO A 306 3.91 1.53 3.91
C PRO A 306 4.86 2.40 3.08
N GLY A 307 5.79 1.80 2.34
CA GLY A 307 6.78 2.49 1.51
C GLY A 307 6.36 2.58 0.05
N ASP A 308 6.76 3.65 -0.64
CA ASP A 308 6.35 3.95 -2.01
C ASP A 308 7.23 3.23 -3.05
N THR A 309 8.48 2.93 -2.70
CA THR A 309 9.48 2.35 -3.61
C THR A 309 8.98 1.11 -4.36
N ALA A 310 8.39 0.16 -3.64
CA ALA A 310 7.89 -1.09 -4.23
C ALA A 310 6.47 -0.96 -4.83
N CYS A 311 5.90 0.26 -4.84
CA CYS A 311 4.58 0.51 -5.39
C CYS A 311 4.64 1.04 -6.83
N MET A 312 5.78 1.61 -7.28
CA MET A 312 5.92 2.24 -8.59
C MET A 312 5.66 1.25 -9.73
N VAL A 313 6.38 0.15 -9.77
CA VAL A 313 6.26 -0.82 -10.87
C VAL A 313 4.85 -1.39 -10.98
N PRO A 314 4.24 -1.95 -9.93
CA PRO A 314 2.86 -2.45 -10.01
C PRO A 314 1.84 -1.37 -10.37
N HIS A 315 2.07 -0.11 -9.96
CA HIS A 315 1.18 1.00 -10.31
C HIS A 315 1.31 1.36 -11.79
N LEU A 316 2.52 1.46 -12.34
CA LEU A 316 2.73 1.79 -13.75
C LEU A 316 2.26 0.68 -14.69
N GLU A 317 2.42 -0.59 -14.30
CA GLU A 317 1.85 -1.73 -15.04
C GLU A 317 0.32 -1.68 -15.08
N HIS A 318 -0.31 -1.26 -13.98
CA HIS A 318 -1.76 -1.04 -13.95
C HIS A 318 -2.16 0.16 -14.83
N ALA A 319 -1.44 1.28 -14.72
CA ALA A 319 -1.68 2.49 -15.49
C ALA A 319 -1.53 2.26 -17.01
N GLU A 320 -0.60 1.38 -17.44
CA GLU A 320 -0.48 0.95 -18.84
C GLU A 320 -1.79 0.33 -19.34
N GLY A 321 -2.43 -0.52 -18.53
CA GLY A 321 -3.74 -1.10 -18.85
C GLY A 321 -4.86 -0.06 -18.96
N THR A 322 -4.86 0.96 -18.09
CA THR A 322 -5.86 2.03 -18.08
C THR A 322 -5.68 3.01 -19.26
N MET A 323 -4.44 3.40 -19.54
CA MET A 323 -4.13 4.37 -20.59
C MET A 323 -3.96 3.76 -21.98
N GLY A 324 -3.71 2.45 -22.07
CA GLY A 324 -3.42 1.71 -23.29
C GLY A 324 -1.95 1.74 -23.72
N HIS A 325 -1.12 2.52 -23.06
CA HIS A 325 0.34 2.58 -23.24
C HIS A 325 1.03 3.16 -21.98
N LEU A 326 2.33 2.95 -21.85
CA LEU A 326 3.14 3.62 -20.84
C LEU A 326 3.43 5.08 -21.21
N PRO A 327 3.52 5.99 -20.21
CA PRO A 327 3.92 7.38 -20.48
C PRO A 327 5.39 7.44 -20.90
N SER A 328 5.74 8.40 -21.75
CA SER A 328 7.14 8.64 -22.14
C SER A 328 7.99 9.24 -21.01
N GLU A 329 7.38 10.00 -20.10
CA GLU A 329 8.06 10.66 -18.98
C GLU A 329 7.38 10.33 -17.65
N VAL A 330 8.15 9.83 -16.68
CA VAL A 330 7.67 9.56 -15.31
C VAL A 330 8.36 10.49 -14.32
N VAL A 331 7.57 11.28 -13.61
CA VAL A 331 8.04 12.28 -12.64
C VAL A 331 7.62 11.85 -11.22
N ALA A 332 8.59 11.52 -10.36
CA ALA A 332 8.31 11.07 -9.01
C ALA A 332 9.29 11.65 -7.97
N ASP A 333 8.94 11.51 -6.70
CA ASP A 333 9.80 11.98 -5.61
C ASP A 333 10.91 10.97 -5.26
N ALA A 334 11.71 11.33 -4.24
CA ALA A 334 12.84 10.52 -3.81
C ALA A 334 12.44 9.20 -3.11
N GLY A 335 11.19 9.03 -2.73
CA GLY A 335 10.65 7.79 -2.18
C GLY A 335 10.64 6.64 -3.19
N TYR A 336 10.67 6.98 -4.49
CA TYR A 336 10.66 6.00 -5.59
C TYR A 336 12.06 5.70 -6.16
N GLY A 337 13.08 6.47 -5.79
CA GLY A 337 14.43 6.35 -6.33
C GLY A 337 15.14 5.08 -5.87
N SER A 338 15.01 4.00 -6.62
CA SER A 338 15.66 2.71 -6.42
C SER A 338 16.24 2.15 -7.71
N GLU A 339 17.23 1.25 -7.60
CA GLU A 339 17.83 0.59 -8.76
C GLU A 339 16.77 -0.12 -9.61
N GLN A 340 15.91 -0.90 -8.99
CA GLN A 340 14.82 -1.61 -9.65
C GLN A 340 13.90 -0.68 -10.44
N ASN A 341 13.49 0.44 -9.85
CA ASN A 341 12.58 1.38 -10.51
C ASN A 341 13.24 2.09 -11.68
N TYR A 342 14.50 2.49 -11.55
CA TYR A 342 15.24 3.07 -12.66
C TYR A 342 15.48 2.07 -13.79
N ALA A 343 15.87 0.84 -13.48
CA ALA A 343 16.08 -0.22 -14.44
C ALA A 343 14.78 -0.55 -15.20
N TRP A 344 13.66 -0.66 -14.48
CA TRP A 344 12.35 -0.94 -15.07
C TRP A 344 11.91 0.18 -16.04
N LEU A 345 12.09 1.45 -15.67
CA LEU A 345 11.78 2.59 -16.53
C LEU A 345 12.68 2.63 -17.78
N GLU A 346 13.98 2.38 -17.63
CA GLU A 346 14.91 2.31 -18.75
C GLU A 346 14.58 1.18 -19.73
N GLU A 347 14.28 -0.02 -19.21
CA GLU A 347 13.85 -1.18 -20.02
C GLU A 347 12.59 -0.90 -20.85
N ARG A 348 11.68 -0.08 -20.31
CA ARG A 348 10.41 0.28 -20.97
C ARG A 348 10.52 1.54 -21.83
N GLY A 349 11.68 2.17 -21.91
CA GLY A 349 11.91 3.39 -22.68
C GLY A 349 11.25 4.65 -22.11
N CYS A 350 10.96 4.65 -20.77
CA CYS A 350 10.39 5.79 -20.08
C CYS A 350 11.50 6.68 -19.51
N ASP A 351 11.43 7.98 -19.76
CA ASP A 351 12.33 8.98 -19.18
C ASP A 351 12.06 9.13 -17.67
N ALA A 352 13.08 8.82 -16.85
CA ALA A 352 12.97 8.78 -15.40
C ALA A 352 13.33 10.12 -14.74
N TYR A 353 12.38 11.05 -14.61
CA TYR A 353 12.54 12.26 -13.79
C TYR A 353 12.28 11.97 -12.30
N VAL A 354 12.88 10.91 -11.82
CA VAL A 354 12.72 10.42 -10.44
C VAL A 354 13.88 10.88 -9.60
N LYS A 355 13.61 11.56 -8.48
CA LYS A 355 14.66 12.00 -7.56
C LYS A 355 15.22 10.81 -6.77
N HIS A 356 16.51 10.88 -6.43
CA HIS A 356 17.09 9.97 -5.42
C HIS A 356 17.20 10.67 -4.06
N ASN A 357 17.40 9.90 -2.99
CA ASN A 357 17.37 10.39 -1.60
C ASN A 357 18.39 11.49 -1.29
N GLU A 358 19.48 11.57 -2.03
CA GLU A 358 20.55 12.54 -1.79
C GLU A 358 20.38 13.80 -2.65
N PHE A 359 19.52 13.78 -3.69
CA PHE A 359 19.38 14.85 -4.70
C PHE A 359 19.24 16.26 -4.10
N PHE A 360 18.37 16.45 -3.10
CA PHE A 360 18.21 17.77 -2.47
C PHE A 360 19.42 18.22 -1.69
N ARG A 361 20.14 17.29 -1.04
CA ARG A 361 21.37 17.61 -0.32
C ARG A 361 22.48 18.00 -1.28
N GLU A 362 22.59 17.28 -2.39
CA GLU A 362 23.52 17.60 -3.49
C GLU A 362 23.29 18.99 -4.06
N CYS A 363 22.04 19.36 -4.29
CA CYS A 363 21.70 20.68 -4.85
C CYS A 363 21.87 21.85 -3.86
N ARG A 364 21.59 21.64 -2.56
CA ARG A 364 21.41 22.73 -1.58
C ARG A 364 22.49 22.83 -0.53
N ASN A 365 23.31 21.82 -0.33
CA ASN A 365 24.30 21.77 0.76
C ASN A 365 25.69 21.49 0.21
N SER A 366 26.44 22.58 -0.10
CA SER A 366 27.82 22.49 -0.60
C SER A 366 28.75 21.83 0.43
N ARG A 367 28.59 22.14 1.72
CA ARG A 367 29.41 21.53 2.79
C ARG A 367 29.25 20.03 2.84
N TRP A 368 28.02 19.53 2.65
CA TRP A 368 27.76 18.10 2.61
C TRP A 368 28.29 17.46 1.31
N ARG A 369 28.14 18.14 0.15
CA ARG A 369 28.61 17.63 -1.13
C ARG A 369 30.15 17.53 -1.15
N GLU A 370 30.84 18.49 -0.54
CA GLU A 370 32.29 18.61 -0.52
C GLU A 370 32.93 17.96 0.72
N ASP A 371 32.13 17.32 1.60
CA ASP A 371 32.64 16.67 2.82
C ASP A 371 33.60 15.53 2.44
N PRO A 372 34.88 15.61 2.82
CA PRO A 372 35.87 14.57 2.52
C PRO A 372 35.54 13.22 3.20
N MET A 373 34.70 13.20 4.24
CA MET A 373 34.26 11.95 4.89
C MET A 373 33.20 11.20 4.08
N ARG A 374 32.68 11.81 3.04
CA ARG A 374 31.68 11.20 2.17
C ARG A 374 32.36 10.25 1.18
N PRO A 375 31.99 8.95 1.14
CA PRO A 375 32.63 7.98 0.24
C PRO A 375 32.55 8.32 -1.25
N ALA A 376 31.52 9.06 -1.67
CA ALA A 376 31.38 9.53 -3.04
C ALA A 376 32.52 10.49 -3.48
N ASN A 377 33.24 11.08 -2.52
CA ASN A 377 34.37 11.98 -2.78
C ASN A 377 35.75 11.27 -2.68
N TRP A 378 35.74 9.95 -2.42
CA TRP A 378 36.97 9.19 -2.29
C TRP A 378 37.50 8.78 -3.67
N ALA A 379 38.82 8.80 -3.80
CA ALA A 379 39.48 8.36 -5.03
C ALA A 379 39.30 6.84 -5.20
N TYR A 380 38.88 6.42 -6.39
CA TYR A 380 38.80 5.01 -6.78
C TYR A 380 39.91 4.70 -7.77
N ASP A 381 40.67 3.68 -7.45
CA ASP A 381 41.70 3.10 -8.31
C ASP A 381 41.09 1.87 -9.00
N GLY A 382 40.89 1.97 -10.31
CA GLY A 382 40.29 0.91 -11.13
C GLY A 382 41.24 -0.27 -11.41
N GLU A 383 42.58 -0.08 -11.32
CA GLU A 383 43.55 -1.16 -11.53
C GLU A 383 43.66 -2.03 -10.27
N ALA A 384 43.72 -1.37 -9.09
CA ALA A 384 43.77 -2.04 -7.81
C ALA A 384 42.41 -2.47 -7.28
N ASP A 385 41.32 -2.03 -7.89
CA ASP A 385 39.95 -2.20 -7.41
C ASP A 385 39.81 -1.79 -5.92
N ALA A 386 40.20 -0.56 -5.62
CA ALA A 386 40.30 -0.07 -4.26
C ALA A 386 39.92 1.42 -4.16
N TYR A 387 39.45 1.82 -2.97
CA TYR A 387 39.19 3.21 -2.64
C TYR A 387 40.29 3.74 -1.70
N ALA A 388 40.70 4.99 -1.91
CA ALA A 388 41.56 5.71 -0.96
C ALA A 388 40.72 6.63 -0.09
N CYS A 389 40.77 6.46 1.24
CA CYS A 389 40.06 7.32 2.18
C CYS A 389 40.83 8.66 2.38
N PRO A 390 40.21 9.70 3.00
CA PRO A 390 40.86 11.01 3.20
C PRO A 390 42.17 11.00 3.99
N GLU A 391 42.43 9.97 4.79
CA GLU A 391 43.71 9.77 5.53
C GLU A 391 44.71 8.95 4.70
N GLY A 392 44.38 8.59 3.48
CA GLY A 392 45.26 7.81 2.58
C GLY A 392 45.25 6.30 2.82
N HIS A 393 44.41 5.78 3.71
CA HIS A 393 44.25 4.32 3.85
C HIS A 393 43.47 3.73 2.71
N THR A 394 43.88 2.54 2.28
CA THR A 394 43.21 1.78 1.20
C THR A 394 42.04 0.98 1.73
N LEU A 395 40.93 0.99 0.97
CA LEU A 395 39.82 0.08 1.15
C LEU A 395 39.81 -0.87 -0.05
N SER A 396 40.23 -2.11 0.17
CA SER A 396 40.33 -3.13 -0.89
C SER A 396 39.01 -3.86 -1.08
N PHE A 397 38.74 -4.28 -2.32
CA PHE A 397 37.60 -5.14 -2.63
C PHE A 397 37.67 -6.45 -1.84
N ARG A 398 36.55 -6.92 -1.31
CA ARG A 398 36.46 -8.17 -0.55
C ARG A 398 35.51 -9.18 -1.18
N ARG A 399 34.31 -8.74 -1.56
CA ARG A 399 33.28 -9.60 -2.15
C ARG A 399 32.17 -8.80 -2.78
N GLU A 400 31.37 -9.49 -3.55
CA GLU A 400 30.04 -9.03 -3.98
C GLU A 400 28.96 -9.63 -3.07
N GLU A 401 27.97 -8.81 -2.75
CA GLU A 401 26.76 -9.21 -2.02
C GLU A 401 25.57 -9.06 -2.98
N ALA A 402 24.98 -10.17 -3.39
CA ALA A 402 23.74 -10.16 -4.15
C ALA A 402 22.54 -10.04 -3.19
N THR A 403 21.62 -9.18 -3.53
CA THR A 403 20.35 -9.04 -2.81
C THR A 403 19.20 -9.14 -3.79
N ARG A 404 18.07 -9.70 -3.35
CA ARG A 404 16.86 -9.81 -4.15
C ARG A 404 15.75 -9.03 -3.48
N THR A 405 15.08 -8.18 -4.25
CA THR A 405 13.92 -7.42 -3.75
C THR A 405 12.68 -8.32 -3.64
N ASP A 406 11.66 -7.86 -2.93
CA ASP A 406 10.38 -8.58 -2.84
C ASP A 406 9.67 -8.76 -4.20
N LEU A 407 9.99 -7.92 -5.19
CA LEU A 407 9.49 -8.01 -6.57
C LEU A 407 10.40 -8.86 -7.48
N GLY A 408 11.42 -9.50 -6.91
CA GLY A 408 12.29 -10.45 -7.63
C GLY A 408 13.49 -9.81 -8.33
N TYR A 409 13.70 -8.49 -8.27
CA TYR A 409 14.85 -7.81 -8.86
C TYR A 409 16.13 -8.16 -8.10
N GLU A 410 17.19 -8.53 -8.84
CA GLU A 410 18.50 -8.86 -8.28
C GLU A 410 19.43 -7.64 -8.38
N SER A 411 20.01 -7.27 -7.26
CA SER A 411 20.92 -6.13 -7.12
C SER A 411 22.24 -6.60 -6.55
N THR A 412 23.36 -6.13 -7.11
CA THR A 412 24.71 -6.48 -6.68
C THR A 412 25.39 -5.29 -6.01
N THR A 413 25.89 -5.52 -4.80
CA THR A 413 26.65 -4.54 -4.03
C THR A 413 28.07 -5.01 -3.85
N ARG A 414 29.06 -4.19 -4.18
CA ARG A 414 30.49 -4.45 -3.96
C ARG A 414 30.91 -3.98 -2.60
N VAL A 415 31.59 -4.81 -1.84
CA VAL A 415 32.02 -4.57 -0.47
C VAL A 415 33.53 -4.36 -0.43
N TYR A 416 33.93 -3.19 0.06
CA TYR A 416 35.32 -2.82 0.27
C TYR A 416 35.59 -2.66 1.76
N VAL A 417 36.76 -3.09 2.23
CA VAL A 417 37.14 -3.11 3.63
C VAL A 417 38.44 -2.33 3.82
N GLY A 418 38.42 -1.38 4.73
CA GLY A 418 39.56 -0.50 5.02
C GLY A 418 40.59 -1.17 5.89
N GLU A 419 41.87 -0.75 5.75
CA GLU A 419 42.98 -1.13 6.59
C GLU A 419 43.42 0.07 7.45
N GLY A 420 44.01 -0.19 8.61
CA GLY A 420 44.56 0.88 9.49
C GLY A 420 43.53 1.73 10.24
N CYS A 421 42.23 1.42 10.16
CA CYS A 421 41.17 2.21 10.81
C CYS A 421 41.23 2.28 12.36
N PRO A 422 41.69 1.28 13.11
CA PRO A 422 41.75 1.33 14.58
C PRO A 422 42.59 2.49 15.10
N ALA A 423 43.73 2.78 14.48
CA ALA A 423 44.66 3.85 14.87
C ALA A 423 44.42 5.18 14.15
N CYS A 424 43.41 5.27 13.28
CA CYS A 424 43.17 6.43 12.42
C CYS A 424 42.67 7.66 13.24
N PRO A 425 43.27 8.83 13.10
CA PRO A 425 42.83 10.04 13.80
C PRO A 425 41.47 10.53 13.37
N LEU A 426 41.03 10.22 12.12
CA LEU A 426 39.73 10.58 11.60
C LEU A 426 38.60 9.56 11.91
N ARG A 427 38.92 8.47 12.62
CA ARG A 427 37.98 7.39 12.91
C ARG A 427 36.62 7.88 13.43
N GLY A 428 36.63 8.75 14.46
CA GLY A 428 35.39 9.24 15.08
C GLY A 428 34.50 10.10 14.19
N ARG A 429 35.08 10.67 13.10
CA ARG A 429 34.35 11.41 12.06
C ARG A 429 33.93 10.52 10.92
N CYS A 430 34.72 9.48 10.59
CA CYS A 430 34.52 8.61 9.45
C CYS A 430 33.37 7.62 9.67
N PHE A 431 33.34 6.95 10.83
CA PHE A 431 32.25 5.99 11.15
C PHE A 431 32.13 5.80 12.68
N ARG A 432 30.94 5.31 13.08
CA ARG A 432 30.63 5.03 14.47
C ARG A 432 30.66 3.52 14.73
N SER A 433 31.49 3.04 15.63
CA SER A 433 31.48 1.67 16.11
C SER A 433 31.80 1.63 17.60
N LYS A 434 31.18 0.71 18.35
CA LYS A 434 31.53 0.42 19.75
C LYS A 434 32.78 -0.45 19.90
N ASP A 435 33.08 -1.22 18.83
CA ASP A 435 34.24 -2.08 18.75
C ASP A 435 35.47 -1.24 18.35
N PRO A 436 36.52 -1.15 19.20
CA PRO A 436 37.75 -0.39 18.91
C PRO A 436 38.53 -0.94 17.71
N GLU A 437 38.42 -2.25 17.42
CA GLU A 437 39.11 -2.90 16.31
C GLU A 437 38.31 -2.86 14.98
N ALA A 438 37.09 -2.32 15.00
CA ALA A 438 36.28 -2.24 13.81
C ALA A 438 36.95 -1.39 12.73
N VAL A 439 36.88 -1.84 11.51
CA VAL A 439 37.34 -1.16 10.27
C VAL A 439 36.19 -0.58 9.46
N ARG A 440 36.48 0.41 8.63
CA ARG A 440 35.49 0.97 7.71
C ARG A 440 35.12 -0.06 6.65
N VAL A 441 33.83 -0.33 6.52
CA VAL A 441 33.25 -1.11 5.44
C VAL A 441 32.48 -0.16 4.52
N LEU A 442 32.85 -0.15 3.24
CA LEU A 442 32.17 0.61 2.21
C LEU A 442 31.37 -0.36 1.33
N ARG A 443 30.09 -0.06 1.15
CA ARG A 443 29.22 -0.78 0.22
C ARG A 443 28.86 0.12 -0.94
N VAL A 444 29.20 -0.28 -2.15
CA VAL A 444 29.01 0.46 -3.38
C VAL A 444 28.13 -0.36 -4.31
N ASN A 445 27.11 0.28 -4.85
CA ASN A 445 26.31 -0.31 -5.91
C ASN A 445 26.54 0.52 -7.19
N PRO A 446 27.42 0.09 -8.09
CA PRO A 446 27.80 0.85 -9.27
C PRO A 446 26.62 1.11 -10.21
N THR A 447 25.72 0.14 -10.33
CA THR A 447 24.51 0.25 -11.17
C THR A 447 23.58 1.35 -10.65
N LEU A 448 23.26 1.31 -9.36
CA LEU A 448 22.43 2.36 -8.74
C LEU A 448 23.09 3.73 -8.82
N ASP A 449 24.41 3.82 -8.64
CA ASP A 449 25.14 5.10 -8.70
C ASP A 449 25.17 5.66 -10.14
N ALA A 450 25.22 4.79 -11.15
CA ALA A 450 25.06 5.21 -12.54
C ALA A 450 23.66 5.73 -12.82
N PHE A 451 22.63 5.08 -12.32
CA PHE A 451 21.24 5.55 -12.42
C PHE A 451 21.02 6.90 -11.73
N LYS A 452 21.53 7.06 -10.50
CA LYS A 452 21.44 8.33 -9.75
C LYS A 452 22.09 9.49 -10.51
N ARG A 453 23.23 9.24 -11.15
CA ARG A 453 23.95 10.24 -11.94
C ARG A 453 23.12 10.67 -13.14
N ARG A 454 22.62 9.71 -13.94
CA ARG A 454 21.74 10.00 -15.09
C ARG A 454 20.47 10.75 -14.66
N ALA A 455 19.83 10.30 -13.59
CA ALA A 455 18.65 10.96 -13.05
C ALA A 455 18.96 12.40 -12.61
N SER A 456 20.12 12.65 -11.97
CA SER A 456 20.57 14.01 -11.62
C SER A 456 20.78 14.87 -12.85
N GLU A 457 21.44 14.36 -13.89
CA GLU A 457 21.65 15.05 -15.16
C GLU A 457 20.29 15.44 -15.78
N MET A 458 19.35 14.49 -15.92
CA MET A 458 18.02 14.76 -16.46
C MET A 458 17.25 15.79 -15.63
N LEU A 459 17.29 15.68 -14.30
CA LEU A 459 16.61 16.61 -13.40
C LEU A 459 17.19 18.04 -13.44
N HIS A 460 18.44 18.24 -13.88
CA HIS A 460 19.07 19.55 -14.04
C HIS A 460 18.83 20.19 -15.41
N THR A 461 18.32 19.44 -16.39
CA THR A 461 17.90 20.03 -17.67
C THR A 461 16.79 21.06 -17.49
N GLU A 462 16.54 21.89 -18.49
CA GLU A 462 15.43 22.83 -18.51
C GLU A 462 14.08 22.09 -18.35
N ARG A 463 13.90 20.99 -19.10
CA ARG A 463 12.71 20.11 -18.99
C ARG A 463 12.56 19.54 -17.58
N GLY A 464 13.62 18.94 -17.03
CA GLY A 464 13.59 18.38 -15.68
C GLY A 464 13.33 19.42 -14.59
N SER A 465 13.85 20.64 -14.74
CA SER A 465 13.58 21.75 -13.82
C SER A 465 12.12 22.20 -13.87
N MET A 466 11.53 22.26 -15.05
CA MET A 466 10.11 22.55 -15.26
C MET A 466 9.23 21.46 -14.63
N LEU A 467 9.50 20.18 -14.92
CA LEU A 467 8.73 19.05 -14.40
C LEU A 467 8.78 18.97 -12.87
N ARG A 468 9.95 19.22 -12.27
CA ARG A 468 10.07 19.25 -10.79
C ARG A 468 9.22 20.33 -10.13
N ARG A 469 9.08 21.51 -10.77
CA ARG A 469 8.21 22.60 -10.26
C ARG A 469 6.74 22.23 -10.44
N ARG A 470 6.40 21.68 -11.58
CA ARG A 470 5.04 21.32 -11.94
C ARG A 470 4.49 20.21 -11.04
N ARG A 471 5.34 19.26 -10.62
CA ARG A 471 4.94 18.14 -9.76
C ARG A 471 4.15 18.57 -8.50
N SER A 472 4.56 19.65 -7.82
CA SER A 472 3.85 20.10 -6.61
C SER A 472 2.42 20.57 -6.90
N VAL A 473 2.18 21.12 -8.09
CA VAL A 473 0.85 21.56 -8.51
C VAL A 473 0.02 20.39 -9.03
N ASP A 474 0.62 19.48 -9.78
CA ASP A 474 -0.10 18.37 -10.42
C ASP A 474 -0.56 17.27 -9.45
N VAL A 475 0.22 16.97 -8.39
CA VAL A 475 -0.09 15.84 -7.50
C VAL A 475 -0.48 16.27 -6.09
N GLU A 476 0.26 17.21 -5.48
CA GLU A 476 0.02 17.57 -4.08
C GLU A 476 -1.35 18.26 -3.90
N THR A 477 -1.79 19.03 -4.89
CA THR A 477 -3.10 19.69 -4.92
C THR A 477 -4.22 18.65 -4.88
N ILE A 478 -4.15 17.61 -5.71
CA ILE A 478 -5.15 16.55 -5.80
C ILE A 478 -5.34 15.82 -4.47
N PHE A 479 -4.24 15.45 -3.80
CA PHE A 479 -4.35 14.83 -2.48
C PHE A 479 -4.88 15.80 -1.42
N GLY A 480 -4.62 17.09 -1.58
CA GLY A 480 -5.23 18.15 -0.78
C GLY A 480 -6.76 18.19 -0.95
N ASP A 481 -7.21 18.13 -2.20
CA ASP A 481 -8.64 18.12 -2.54
C ASP A 481 -9.34 16.86 -2.01
N ILE A 482 -8.82 15.69 -2.32
CA ILE A 482 -9.39 14.42 -1.84
C ILE A 482 -9.51 14.40 -0.31
N LYS A 483 -8.45 14.76 0.41
CA LYS A 483 -8.42 14.62 1.88
C LYS A 483 -9.04 15.77 2.62
N ARG A 484 -8.88 17.02 2.14
CA ARG A 484 -9.32 18.23 2.87
C ARG A 484 -10.64 18.77 2.36
N ASN A 485 -10.76 18.99 1.06
CA ASN A 485 -11.92 19.63 0.49
C ASN A 485 -13.10 18.66 0.40
N TRP A 486 -12.84 17.44 -0.04
CA TRP A 486 -13.87 16.37 -0.11
C TRP A 486 -13.97 15.54 1.17
N GLY A 487 -13.01 15.65 2.08
CA GLY A 487 -13.04 14.96 3.37
C GLY A 487 -12.83 13.46 3.31
N PHE A 488 -12.31 12.91 2.20
CA PHE A 488 -12.03 11.49 2.02
C PHE A 488 -10.74 11.09 2.73
N ARG A 489 -10.79 11.00 4.06
CA ARG A 489 -9.64 10.67 4.93
C ARG A 489 -9.61 9.22 5.37
N ARG A 490 -10.71 8.52 5.22
CA ARG A 490 -10.90 7.15 5.67
C ARG A 490 -11.82 6.40 4.72
N PHE A 491 -11.43 5.19 4.36
CA PHE A 491 -12.27 4.28 3.59
C PHE A 491 -13.53 3.87 4.35
N LEU A 492 -14.61 3.60 3.63
CA LEU A 492 -15.85 3.03 4.19
C LEU A 492 -15.90 1.51 3.98
N LEU A 493 -15.28 1.03 2.94
CA LEU A 493 -15.20 -0.39 2.61
C LEU A 493 -13.99 -1.05 3.27
N ARG A 494 -13.93 -2.38 3.23
CA ARG A 494 -12.86 -3.21 3.81
C ARG A 494 -12.39 -4.23 2.79
N GLY A 495 -11.12 -4.59 2.90
CA GLY A 495 -10.44 -5.48 1.96
C GLY A 495 -9.91 -4.73 0.75
N LEU A 496 -8.69 -5.09 0.31
CA LEU A 496 -7.93 -4.37 -0.71
C LEU A 496 -8.74 -4.12 -1.98
N GLU A 497 -9.38 -5.14 -2.51
CA GLU A 497 -10.14 -5.07 -3.77
C GLU A 497 -11.30 -4.05 -3.72
N LYS A 498 -12.01 -3.99 -2.58
CA LYS A 498 -13.12 -3.03 -2.41
C LYS A 498 -12.63 -1.63 -2.11
N VAL A 499 -11.52 -1.50 -1.40
CA VAL A 499 -10.87 -0.24 -1.07
C VAL A 499 -10.29 0.39 -2.33
N ASP A 500 -9.66 -0.41 -3.18
CA ASP A 500 -9.12 0.04 -4.47
C ASP A 500 -10.24 0.56 -5.38
N HIS A 501 -11.33 -0.18 -5.50
CA HIS A 501 -12.51 0.28 -6.22
C HIS A 501 -13.12 1.56 -5.62
N GLU A 502 -13.21 1.68 -4.28
CA GLU A 502 -13.70 2.90 -3.62
C GLU A 502 -12.80 4.11 -3.92
N MET A 503 -11.48 3.88 -3.98
CA MET A 503 -10.53 4.92 -4.33
C MET A 503 -10.68 5.36 -5.79
N ARG A 504 -10.85 4.43 -6.72
CA ARG A 504 -11.10 4.75 -8.14
C ARG A 504 -12.36 5.56 -8.34
N MET A 505 -13.44 5.25 -7.62
CA MET A 505 -14.64 6.09 -7.64
C MET A 505 -14.38 7.51 -7.14
N ALA A 506 -13.52 7.67 -6.13
CA ALA A 506 -13.13 8.99 -5.64
C ALA A 506 -12.15 9.71 -6.57
N ALA A 507 -11.41 8.98 -7.38
CA ALA A 507 -10.45 9.53 -8.35
C ALA A 507 -11.10 9.98 -9.66
N MET A 508 -12.29 9.43 -9.99
CA MET A 508 -13.01 9.74 -11.23
C MET A 508 -13.73 11.10 -11.19
N VAL A 509 -13.85 11.71 -10.03
CA VAL A 509 -14.63 12.95 -9.82
C VAL A 509 -13.75 14.12 -9.45
#